data_f206a0c4bdfbf8564827e64cffb14aff
#
_entry.id   f206a0c4bdfbf8564827e64cffb14aff
#
_cell.length_a   1.000
_cell.length_b   1.000
_cell.length_c   1.000
_cell.angle_alpha   90.00
_cell.angle_beta   90.00
_cell.angle_gamma   90.00
#
_symmetry.space_group_name_H-M   'P 1'
#
loop_
_entity.id
_entity.type
_entity.pdbx_description
1 polymer ?
#
loop_
_entity_poly.entity_id
_entity_poly.type
_entity_poly.pdbx_seq_one_letter_code
_entity_poly.pdbx_strand_id
1 'polypeptide(L)'
;MQRGHLMKQLKQHEQLCWYIGIILFYFIMAILTPLSFVDWHWYLNSHISSLGQDLMKTNGRYLGNFLEILAMHSAIFKYLSYTALSCLMIYFCSMIVNVNKKFIYILICFTFLIMIPSGVYSETYGWIAGFYNYIPSSIISLFILYTIIYILYGDEEASIN
;
A
#
# COMPACT_ATOMS: atom_id res chain seq x y z
N MET A 1 28.36 28.26 10.14
CA MET A 1 27.39 27.40 10.82
C MET A 1 25.95 27.55 10.31
N GLN A 2 25.41 28.72 10.08
CA GLN A 2 24.02 28.99 9.60
C GLN A 2 23.66 28.34 8.25
N ARG A 3 24.57 28.35 7.25
CA ARG A 3 24.29 27.74 5.92
C ARG A 3 23.97 26.25 5.97
N GLY A 4 24.63 25.48 6.83
CA GLY A 4 24.35 24.03 6.95
C GLY A 4 22.99 23.73 7.54
N HIS A 5 22.52 24.54 8.48
CA HIS A 5 21.21 24.41 9.09
C HIS A 5 20.09 24.72 8.09
N LEU A 6 20.26 25.79 7.31
CA LEU A 6 19.31 26.20 6.26
C LEU A 6 19.17 25.11 5.17
N MET A 7 20.30 24.55 4.70
CA MET A 7 20.29 23.47 3.73
C MET A 7 19.59 22.22 4.23
N LYS A 8 19.76 21.87 5.50
CA LYS A 8 19.07 20.72 6.13
C LYS A 8 17.57 20.95 6.22
N GLN A 9 17.13 22.15 6.58
CA GLN A 9 15.71 22.50 6.60
C GLN A 9 15.07 22.46 5.21
N LEU A 10 15.72 23.03 4.20
CA LEU A 10 15.23 22.98 2.81
C LEU A 10 15.05 21.55 2.31
N LYS A 11 16.03 20.67 2.61
CA LYS A 11 15.95 19.24 2.22
C LYS A 11 14.82 18.52 2.95
N GLN A 12 14.55 18.83 4.20
CA GLN A 12 13.41 18.26 4.93
C GLN A 12 12.07 18.71 4.36
N HIS A 13 11.93 19.98 3.99
CA HIS A 13 10.72 20.49 3.35
C HIS A 13 10.49 19.84 1.97
N GLU A 14 11.53 19.67 1.16
CA GLU A 14 11.45 18.97 -0.11
C GLU A 14 10.96 17.53 0.06
N GLN A 15 11.53 16.78 1.00
CA GLN A 15 11.09 15.42 1.30
C GLN A 15 9.62 15.36 1.75
N LEU A 16 9.20 16.31 2.59
CA LEU A 16 7.81 16.39 3.05
C LEU A 16 6.85 16.63 1.88
N CYS A 17 7.20 17.53 0.96
CA CYS A 17 6.40 17.79 -0.24
C CYS A 17 6.22 16.52 -1.10
N TRP A 18 7.27 15.72 -1.26
CA TRP A 18 7.19 14.46 -1.98
C TRP A 18 6.31 13.43 -1.28
N TYR A 19 6.40 13.28 0.04
CA TYR A 19 5.51 12.38 0.79
C TYR A 19 4.04 12.78 0.64
N ILE A 20 3.75 14.08 0.77
CA ILE A 20 2.39 14.60 0.55
C ILE A 20 1.94 14.31 -0.90
N GLY A 21 2.82 14.52 -1.89
CA GLY A 21 2.52 14.23 -3.29
C GLY A 21 2.17 12.76 -3.54
N ILE A 22 2.90 11.82 -2.95
CA ILE A 22 2.63 10.38 -3.05
C ILE A 22 1.27 10.03 -2.40
N ILE A 23 1.00 10.57 -1.21
CA ILE A 23 -0.27 10.36 -0.51
C ILE A 23 -1.44 10.91 -1.35
N LEU A 24 -1.32 12.12 -1.86
CA LEU A 24 -2.35 12.74 -2.71
C LEU A 24 -2.57 11.96 -4.01
N PHE A 25 -1.49 11.46 -4.63
CA PHE A 25 -1.61 10.62 -5.82
C PHE A 25 -2.48 9.39 -5.57
N TYR A 26 -2.19 8.61 -4.53
CA TYR A 26 -2.98 7.42 -4.23
C TYR A 26 -4.39 7.74 -3.72
N PHE A 27 -4.56 8.87 -3.04
CA PHE A 27 -5.90 9.33 -2.64
C PHE A 27 -6.76 9.67 -3.87
N ILE A 28 -6.19 10.35 -4.87
CA ILE A 28 -6.87 10.61 -6.15
C ILE A 28 -7.16 9.31 -6.88
N MET A 29 -6.20 8.38 -6.93
CA MET A 29 -6.42 7.05 -7.52
C MET A 29 -7.55 6.30 -6.83
N ALA A 30 -7.64 6.35 -5.50
CA ALA A 30 -8.73 5.73 -4.74
C ALA A 30 -10.12 6.30 -5.11
N ILE A 31 -10.20 7.61 -5.38
CA ILE A 31 -11.43 8.26 -5.85
C ILE A 31 -11.78 7.80 -7.26
N LEU A 32 -10.78 7.73 -8.14
CA LEU A 32 -10.96 7.40 -9.55
C LEU A 32 -11.19 5.90 -9.80
N THR A 33 -10.80 5.01 -8.87
CA THR A 33 -10.97 3.56 -9.01
C THR A 33 -12.46 3.20 -9.05
N PRO A 34 -12.98 2.69 -10.19
CA PRO A 34 -14.39 2.36 -10.36
C PRO A 34 -14.75 1.07 -9.64
N LEU A 35 -16.06 0.86 -9.47
CA LEU A 35 -16.60 -0.45 -9.15
C LEU A 35 -16.63 -1.31 -10.43
N SER A 36 -16.05 -2.51 -10.38
CA SER A 36 -16.15 -3.49 -11.45
C SER A 36 -17.43 -4.32 -11.32
N PHE A 37 -17.68 -5.22 -12.31
CA PHE A 37 -18.82 -6.12 -12.25
C PHE A 37 -18.84 -7.02 -11.01
N VAL A 38 -17.68 -7.51 -10.59
CA VAL A 38 -17.54 -8.35 -9.39
C VAL A 38 -17.82 -7.53 -8.12
N ASP A 39 -17.36 -6.29 -8.07
CA ASP A 39 -17.61 -5.37 -6.95
C ASP A 39 -19.12 -5.10 -6.78
N TRP A 40 -19.86 -4.91 -7.89
CA TRP A 40 -21.31 -4.74 -7.86
C TRP A 40 -22.04 -5.96 -7.32
N HIS A 41 -21.57 -7.17 -7.64
CA HIS A 41 -22.12 -8.40 -7.08
C HIS A 41 -21.99 -8.42 -5.55
N TRP A 42 -20.83 -8.08 -5.03
CA TRP A 42 -20.59 -7.99 -3.59
C TRP A 42 -21.39 -6.86 -2.94
N TYR A 43 -21.43 -5.69 -3.56
CA TYR A 43 -22.21 -4.54 -3.05
C TYR A 43 -23.71 -4.85 -2.88
N LEU A 44 -24.29 -5.58 -3.84
CA LEU A 44 -25.72 -5.89 -3.82
C LEU A 44 -26.06 -7.09 -2.94
N ASN A 45 -25.17 -8.08 -2.80
CA ASN A 45 -25.47 -9.35 -2.16
C ASN A 45 -24.86 -9.52 -0.77
N SER A 46 -23.94 -8.64 -0.36
CA SER A 46 -23.27 -8.72 0.94
C SER A 46 -23.68 -7.54 1.81
N HIS A 47 -23.94 -7.83 3.08
CA HIS A 47 -24.27 -6.81 4.07
C HIS A 47 -23.26 -6.88 5.22
N ILE A 48 -22.95 -5.74 5.82
CA ILE A 48 -22.06 -5.70 7.01
C ILE A 48 -22.62 -6.55 8.15
N SER A 49 -23.95 -6.67 8.26
CA SER A 49 -24.63 -7.50 9.26
C SER A 49 -24.48 -9.01 9.04
N SER A 50 -24.28 -9.47 7.80
CA SER A 50 -24.11 -10.88 7.42
C SER A 50 -22.66 -11.25 7.08
N LEU A 51 -21.73 -10.35 7.32
CA LEU A 51 -20.34 -10.42 6.88
C LEU A 51 -19.67 -11.77 7.21
N GLY A 52 -19.90 -12.32 8.40
CA GLY A 52 -19.32 -13.60 8.80
C GLY A 52 -19.84 -14.80 7.99
N GLN A 53 -21.12 -14.77 7.60
CA GLN A 53 -21.73 -15.84 6.78
C GLN A 53 -21.28 -15.71 5.31
N ASP A 54 -21.15 -14.49 4.80
CA ASP A 54 -20.76 -14.22 3.44
C ASP A 54 -19.26 -14.57 3.23
N LEU A 55 -18.41 -14.31 4.21
CA LEU A 55 -17.00 -14.70 4.18
C LEU A 55 -16.82 -16.23 4.19
N MET A 56 -17.64 -16.97 4.93
CA MET A 56 -17.56 -18.45 4.99
C MET A 56 -17.96 -19.14 3.67
N LYS A 57 -18.73 -18.50 2.83
CA LYS A 57 -19.19 -19.02 1.53
C LYS A 57 -18.20 -18.79 0.40
N THR A 58 -17.11 -18.08 0.64
CA THR A 58 -16.21 -17.59 -0.39
C THR A 58 -14.94 -18.42 -0.53
N ASN A 59 -14.16 -18.10 -1.53
CA ASN A 59 -12.99 -18.79 -2.07
C ASN A 59 -11.72 -18.78 -1.19
N GLY A 60 -11.82 -18.59 0.11
CA GLY A 60 -10.68 -18.59 1.05
C GLY A 60 -9.90 -17.25 1.13
N ARG A 61 -10.31 -16.21 0.41
CA ARG A 61 -9.69 -14.88 0.44
C ARG A 61 -10.31 -14.00 1.53
N TYR A 62 -10.36 -14.49 2.75
CA TYR A 62 -11.12 -13.87 3.85
C TYR A 62 -10.76 -12.41 4.10
N LEU A 63 -9.46 -12.10 4.20
CA LEU A 63 -9.00 -10.73 4.46
C LEU A 63 -9.32 -9.78 3.30
N GLY A 64 -9.07 -10.20 2.06
CA GLY A 64 -9.36 -9.40 0.87
C GLY A 64 -10.85 -9.10 0.75
N ASN A 65 -11.70 -10.12 0.84
CA ASN A 65 -13.14 -9.97 0.75
C ASN A 65 -13.72 -9.13 1.90
N PHE A 66 -13.16 -9.26 3.12
CA PHE A 66 -13.55 -8.43 4.25
C PHE A 66 -13.30 -6.94 3.99
N LEU A 67 -12.08 -6.61 3.56
CA LEU A 67 -11.69 -5.22 3.25
C LEU A 67 -12.48 -4.68 2.05
N GLU A 68 -12.72 -5.51 1.04
CA GLU A 68 -13.52 -5.19 -0.14
C GLU A 68 -14.95 -4.81 0.25
N ILE A 69 -15.64 -5.64 1.04
CA ILE A 69 -17.00 -5.35 1.50
C ILE A 69 -17.05 -4.04 2.30
N LEU A 70 -16.11 -3.80 3.20
CA LEU A 70 -16.05 -2.53 3.94
C LEU A 70 -15.83 -1.33 3.01
N ALA A 71 -14.96 -1.47 2.01
CA ALA A 71 -14.67 -0.40 1.07
C ALA A 71 -15.86 -0.07 0.15
N MET A 72 -16.67 -1.07 -0.19
CA MET A 72 -17.87 -0.87 -0.99
C MET A 72 -18.98 -0.16 -0.22
N HIS A 73 -19.10 -0.42 1.07
CA HIS A 73 -20.14 0.19 1.90
C HIS A 73 -19.72 1.53 2.52
N SER A 74 -18.43 1.89 2.45
CA SER A 74 -17.91 3.14 3.02
C SER A 74 -16.87 3.78 2.11
N ALA A 75 -17.24 4.86 1.43
CA ALA A 75 -16.33 5.63 0.58
C ALA A 75 -15.12 6.18 1.38
N ILE A 76 -15.34 6.60 2.63
CA ILE A 76 -14.27 7.10 3.50
C ILE A 76 -13.28 5.97 3.79
N PHE A 77 -13.77 4.78 4.15
CA PHE A 77 -12.91 3.62 4.37
C PHE A 77 -12.14 3.26 3.10
N LYS A 78 -12.80 3.22 1.93
CA LYS A 78 -12.16 3.00 0.62
C LYS A 78 -10.99 3.95 0.41
N TYR A 79 -11.22 5.25 0.52
CA TYR A 79 -10.19 6.25 0.21
C TYR A 79 -9.00 6.17 1.17
N LEU A 80 -9.26 6.04 2.46
CA LEU A 80 -8.21 5.97 3.48
C LEU A 80 -7.43 4.66 3.41
N SER A 81 -8.10 3.52 3.31
CA SER A 81 -7.43 2.22 3.29
C SER A 81 -6.67 1.98 1.99
N TYR A 82 -7.21 2.37 0.85
CA TYR A 82 -6.52 2.29 -0.44
C TYR A 82 -5.22 3.12 -0.41
N THR A 83 -5.30 4.36 0.07
CA THR A 83 -4.14 5.23 0.20
C THR A 83 -3.12 4.69 1.18
N ALA A 84 -3.56 4.27 2.37
CA ALA A 84 -2.68 3.74 3.42
C ALA A 84 -1.96 2.45 2.98
N LEU A 85 -2.69 1.50 2.39
CA LEU A 85 -2.11 0.25 1.90
C LEU A 85 -1.11 0.49 0.75
N SER A 86 -1.40 1.42 -0.17
CA SER A 86 -0.46 1.78 -1.24
C SER A 86 0.82 2.40 -0.68
N CYS A 87 0.71 3.29 0.31
CA CYS A 87 1.88 3.88 0.99
C CYS A 87 2.67 2.82 1.78
N LEU A 88 2.00 1.88 2.45
CA LEU A 88 2.63 0.75 3.13
C LEU A 88 3.39 -0.16 2.16
N MET A 89 2.83 -0.42 0.98
CA MET A 89 3.48 -1.19 -0.08
C MET A 89 4.82 -0.56 -0.47
N ILE A 90 4.83 0.75 -0.75
CA ILE A 90 6.06 1.51 -1.06
C ILE A 90 7.04 1.45 0.10
N TYR A 91 6.55 1.65 1.32
CA TYR A 91 7.38 1.64 2.52
C TYR A 91 8.10 0.30 2.69
N PHE A 92 7.40 -0.84 2.65
CA PHE A 92 8.02 -2.15 2.79
C PHE A 92 8.95 -2.49 1.63
N CYS A 93 8.61 -2.15 0.38
CA CYS A 93 9.52 -2.28 -0.75
C CYS A 93 10.83 -1.50 -0.49
N SER A 94 10.74 -0.26 -0.02
CA SER A 94 11.91 0.58 0.24
C SER A 94 12.76 0.06 1.40
N MET A 95 12.14 -0.56 2.40
CA MET A 95 12.82 -1.17 3.55
C MET A 95 13.65 -2.40 3.16
N ILE A 96 13.14 -3.23 2.25
CA ILE A 96 13.86 -4.40 1.73
C ILE A 96 15.08 -3.97 0.92
N VAL A 97 14.96 -2.89 0.13
CA VAL A 97 16.08 -2.37 -0.67
C VAL A 97 17.16 -1.73 0.18
N ASN A 98 16.79 -1.03 1.26
CA ASN A 98 17.74 -0.39 2.14
C ASN A 98 17.17 -0.10 3.53
N VAL A 99 17.71 -0.81 4.54
CA VAL A 99 17.32 -0.67 5.95
C VAL A 99 17.51 0.77 6.48
N ASN A 100 18.48 1.52 5.96
CA ASN A 100 18.76 2.91 6.36
C ASN A 100 17.70 3.94 5.91
N LYS A 101 16.59 3.51 5.33
CA LYS A 101 15.41 4.33 5.00
C LYS A 101 15.73 5.61 4.22
N LYS A 102 16.65 5.55 3.27
CA LYS A 102 16.97 6.72 2.45
C LYS A 102 15.77 7.08 1.58
N PHE A 103 15.36 8.33 1.62
CA PHE A 103 14.24 8.89 0.86
C PHE A 103 14.28 8.53 -0.63
N ILE A 104 15.46 8.44 -1.23
CA ILE A 104 15.63 8.08 -2.64
C ILE A 104 15.03 6.70 -2.96
N TYR A 105 15.10 5.73 -2.06
CA TYR A 105 14.54 4.40 -2.30
C TYR A 105 13.00 4.41 -2.31
N ILE A 106 12.38 5.29 -1.52
CA ILE A 106 10.93 5.49 -1.55
C ILE A 106 10.50 6.03 -2.91
N LEU A 107 11.22 7.01 -3.46
CA LEU A 107 10.93 7.55 -4.80
C LEU A 107 11.15 6.49 -5.89
N ILE A 108 12.20 5.70 -5.79
CA ILE A 108 12.48 4.61 -6.74
C ILE A 108 11.33 3.59 -6.69
N CYS A 109 10.95 3.10 -5.51
CA CYS A 109 9.84 2.15 -5.36
C CYS A 109 8.51 2.73 -5.84
N PHE A 110 8.22 3.99 -5.55
CA PHE A 110 7.04 4.69 -6.08
C PHE A 110 7.04 4.71 -7.61
N THR A 111 8.16 5.08 -8.23
CA THR A 111 8.31 5.11 -9.69
C THR A 111 8.09 3.73 -10.30
N PHE A 112 8.68 2.68 -9.73
CA PHE A 112 8.49 1.31 -10.21
C PHE A 112 7.03 0.86 -10.13
N LEU A 113 6.31 1.21 -9.05
CA LEU A 113 4.89 0.87 -8.91
C LEU A 113 4.01 1.59 -9.94
N ILE A 114 4.35 2.83 -10.34
CA ILE A 114 3.64 3.53 -11.41
C ILE A 114 3.96 2.92 -12.79
N MET A 115 5.18 2.43 -12.97
CA MET A 115 5.63 1.84 -14.24
C MET A 115 5.22 0.37 -14.45
N ILE A 116 4.44 -0.22 -13.54
CA ILE A 116 3.88 -1.56 -13.71
C ILE A 116 3.10 -1.62 -15.04
N PRO A 117 3.25 -2.69 -15.85
CA PRO A 117 2.51 -2.86 -17.09
C PRO A 117 1.00 -2.68 -16.89
N SER A 118 0.35 -2.00 -17.82
CA SER A 118 -1.07 -1.62 -17.70
C SER A 118 -2.00 -2.80 -17.43
N GLY A 119 -1.71 -3.99 -17.98
CA GLY A 119 -2.48 -5.20 -17.69
C GLY A 119 -2.41 -5.63 -16.23
N VAL A 120 -1.23 -5.61 -15.61
CA VAL A 120 -1.06 -5.94 -14.18
C VAL A 120 -1.65 -4.84 -13.31
N TYR A 121 -1.45 -3.58 -13.70
CA TYR A 121 -2.01 -2.43 -12.99
C TYR A 121 -3.54 -2.47 -12.96
N SER A 122 -4.18 -2.78 -14.10
CA SER A 122 -5.64 -2.91 -14.18
C SER A 122 -6.19 -4.01 -13.28
N GLU A 123 -5.48 -5.13 -13.16
CA GLU A 123 -5.90 -6.27 -12.32
C GLU A 123 -5.65 -6.06 -10.82
N THR A 124 -4.76 -5.14 -10.44
CA THR A 124 -4.39 -4.88 -9.04
C THR A 124 -4.96 -3.55 -8.54
N TYR A 125 -4.59 -2.44 -9.16
CA TYR A 125 -4.97 -1.10 -8.76
C TYR A 125 -6.22 -0.56 -9.48
N GLY A 126 -6.60 -1.17 -10.59
CA GLY A 126 -7.66 -0.66 -11.47
C GLY A 126 -9.08 -0.93 -10.98
N TRP A 127 -9.29 -1.80 -10.01
CA TRP A 127 -10.60 -2.15 -9.46
C TRP A 127 -10.51 -2.59 -7.99
N ILE A 128 -11.63 -2.50 -7.25
CA ILE A 128 -11.63 -2.62 -5.80
C ILE A 128 -11.31 -4.03 -5.33
N ALA A 129 -11.97 -5.06 -5.88
CA ALA A 129 -11.71 -6.45 -5.52
C ALA A 129 -10.27 -6.86 -5.82
N GLY A 130 -9.71 -6.47 -6.96
CA GLY A 130 -8.31 -6.71 -7.29
C GLY A 130 -7.38 -6.08 -6.28
N PHE A 131 -7.59 -4.81 -5.95
CA PHE A 131 -6.77 -4.09 -4.99
C PHE A 131 -6.74 -4.80 -3.62
N TYR A 132 -7.89 -5.07 -3.02
CA TYR A 132 -7.95 -5.67 -1.68
C TYR A 132 -7.55 -7.15 -1.65
N ASN A 133 -7.61 -7.86 -2.76
CA ASN A 133 -7.14 -9.24 -2.82
C ASN A 133 -5.61 -9.34 -2.99
N TYR A 134 -4.98 -8.42 -3.71
CA TYR A 134 -3.55 -8.53 -4.04
C TYR A 134 -2.66 -7.64 -3.18
N ILE A 135 -3.03 -6.39 -2.92
CA ILE A 135 -2.14 -5.45 -2.23
C ILE A 135 -1.92 -5.82 -0.75
N PRO A 136 -2.94 -6.13 0.07
CA PRO A 136 -2.72 -6.56 1.45
C PRO A 136 -1.88 -7.83 1.56
N SER A 137 -2.11 -8.83 0.71
CA SER A 137 -1.33 -10.07 0.70
C SER A 137 0.13 -9.83 0.30
N SER A 138 0.37 -8.94 -0.66
CA SER A 138 1.73 -8.53 -1.04
C SER A 138 2.44 -7.80 0.10
N ILE A 139 1.75 -6.91 0.82
CA ILE A 139 2.32 -6.21 1.99
C ILE A 139 2.72 -7.21 3.08
N ILE A 140 1.86 -8.20 3.38
CA ILE A 140 2.18 -9.24 4.36
C ILE A 140 3.41 -10.04 3.92
N SER A 141 3.50 -10.42 2.65
CA SER A 141 4.64 -11.13 2.10
C SER A 141 5.94 -10.32 2.19
N LEU A 142 5.90 -9.02 1.88
CA LEU A 142 7.03 -8.12 2.01
C LEU A 142 7.44 -7.91 3.47
N PHE A 143 6.47 -7.81 4.39
CA PHE A 143 6.74 -7.73 5.83
C PHE A 143 7.46 -8.97 6.34
N ILE A 144 7.00 -10.16 5.96
CA ILE A 144 7.66 -11.44 6.32
C ILE A 144 9.09 -11.47 5.75
N LEU A 145 9.25 -11.12 4.47
CA LEU A 145 10.57 -11.07 3.83
C LEU A 145 11.50 -10.09 4.53
N TYR A 146 11.02 -8.88 4.84
CA TYR A 146 11.78 -7.90 5.61
C TYR A 146 12.22 -8.45 6.97
N THR A 147 11.31 -9.11 7.69
CA THR A 147 11.60 -9.69 9.01
C THR A 147 12.66 -10.78 8.91
N ILE A 148 12.60 -11.65 7.90
CA ILE A 148 13.61 -12.68 7.65
C ILE A 148 14.97 -12.04 7.36
N ILE A 149 15.03 -11.05 6.48
CA ILE A 149 16.27 -10.33 6.16
C ILE A 149 16.85 -9.67 7.42
N TYR A 150 16.00 -9.02 8.21
CA TYR A 150 16.44 -8.36 9.44
C TYR A 150 16.99 -9.35 10.48
N ILE A 151 16.38 -10.53 10.64
CA ILE A 151 16.89 -11.58 11.55
C ILE A 151 18.22 -12.16 11.05
N LEU A 152 18.36 -12.37 9.75
CA LEU A 152 19.56 -13.01 9.20
C LEU A 152 20.77 -12.07 9.12
N TYR A 153 20.55 -10.77 8.90
CA TYR A 153 21.65 -9.82 8.61
C TYR A 153 21.70 -8.62 9.57
N GLY A 154 20.68 -8.41 10.41
CA GLY A 154 20.61 -7.26 11.31
C GLY A 154 21.69 -7.25 12.39
N ASP A 155 22.16 -8.43 12.82
CA ASP A 155 23.19 -8.56 13.85
C ASP A 155 24.62 -8.28 13.30
N GLU A 156 24.87 -8.41 12.00
CA GLU A 156 26.18 -8.09 11.41
C GLU A 156 26.45 -6.58 11.37
N GLU A 157 25.45 -5.73 11.13
CA GLU A 157 25.63 -4.27 11.17
C GLU A 157 25.88 -3.74 12.60
N ALA A 158 25.35 -4.40 13.63
CA ALA A 158 25.58 -4.02 15.02
C ALA A 158 26.99 -4.36 15.50
N SER A 159 27.71 -5.26 14.84
CA SER A 159 29.06 -5.67 15.19
C SER A 159 30.19 -4.82 14.53
N ILE A 160 29.83 -3.96 13.56
CA ILE A 160 30.79 -3.16 12.77
C ILE A 160 30.82 -1.67 13.23
N ASN A 161 29.90 -1.25 14.09
CA ASN A 161 29.83 0.09 14.68
C ASN A 161 30.22 0.06 16.18
#